data_76f6d37f62d29a001ca02f250966cfc1
#
_entry.id   76f6d37f62d29a001ca02f250966cfc1
#
_cell.length_a   1.000
_cell.length_b   1.000
_cell.length_c   1.000
_cell.angle_alpha   90.00
_cell.angle_beta   90.00
_cell.angle_gamma   90.00
#
_symmetry.space_group_name_H-M   'P 1'
#
loop_
_entity.id
_entity.type
_entity.pdbx_description
1 polymer ?
#
loop_
_entity_poly.entity_id
_entity_poly.type
_entity_poly.pdbx_seq_one_letter_code
_entity_poly.pdbx_strand_id
1 'polypeptide(L)'
;LTLKNIKNVKNGIIIMPLANERKFECSRAEILGIYGQNGSGKTAIVDALYFLQDIITGEELDQRIIDYIDTDSTNAEINAEFKIFGDNVLYEVGYHIIFSKIDDGVIIEREYLNCAINKDGNRTNKNVFMDYQRTQTDVVFKPLKRVEELVGKDKNVKMDLIVARKIAEKSNCSYIFGKDSREIFFKKNSEFKNYSIVIHALFDFALKDLFVIRSSHSGLISANFLLPMAFRIEKEKTGMKGDFAVPLMEPVILDIKKKDILNEIVDQINTVLYTIIPGMNIEIKDYGKQAMDSGEEGWKVELMSNREGKRTIPIRMESEGII
;
A
#
# COMPACT_ATOMS: atom_id res chain seq x y z
N LEU A 1 -7.09 10.49 -3.99
CA LEU A 1 -5.71 10.90 -3.77
C LEU A 1 -5.51 12.32 -4.32
N THR A 2 -4.99 13.22 -3.49
CA THR A 2 -4.64 14.59 -3.89
C THR A 2 -3.15 14.79 -3.70
N LEU A 3 -2.50 15.38 -4.69
CA LEU A 3 -1.07 15.68 -4.71
C LEU A 3 -0.86 17.17 -4.82
N LYS A 4 0.13 17.71 -4.11
CA LYS A 4 0.53 19.10 -4.24
C LYS A 4 2.05 19.20 -4.24
N ASN A 5 2.59 19.94 -5.21
CA ASN A 5 4.02 20.21 -5.39
C ASN A 5 4.87 18.93 -5.50
N ILE A 6 4.35 17.89 -6.16
CA ILE A 6 5.09 16.66 -6.43
C ILE A 6 5.51 16.63 -7.90
N LYS A 7 6.82 16.64 -8.16
CA LYS A 7 7.41 16.82 -9.50
C LYS A 7 6.82 18.05 -10.19
N ASN A 8 6.28 17.88 -11.38
CA ASN A 8 5.61 18.93 -12.15
C ASN A 8 4.10 19.08 -11.83
N VAL A 9 3.59 18.37 -10.83
CA VAL A 9 2.19 18.46 -10.40
C VAL A 9 2.07 19.48 -9.28
N LYS A 10 1.67 20.70 -9.60
CA LYS A 10 1.39 21.75 -8.59
C LYS A 10 0.15 21.40 -7.75
N ASN A 11 -0.94 20.94 -8.40
CA ASN A 11 -2.13 20.41 -7.75
C ASN A 11 -2.73 19.31 -8.65
N GLY A 12 -2.95 18.14 -8.11
CA GLY A 12 -3.54 17.02 -8.82
C GLY A 12 -4.54 16.27 -7.94
N ILE A 13 -5.66 15.86 -8.51
CA ILE A 13 -6.68 15.08 -7.84
C ILE A 13 -6.99 13.84 -8.68
N ILE A 14 -6.98 12.69 -8.05
CA ILE A 14 -7.35 11.41 -8.65
C ILE A 14 -8.44 10.80 -7.80
N ILE A 15 -9.53 10.42 -8.45
CA ILE A 15 -10.68 9.79 -7.83
C ILE A 15 -10.85 8.42 -8.50
N MET A 16 -10.87 7.36 -7.69
CA MET A 16 -11.15 6.02 -8.19
C MET A 16 -12.61 5.97 -8.69
N PRO A 17 -12.92 5.24 -9.76
CA PRO A 17 -14.23 5.22 -10.39
C PRO A 17 -15.38 4.91 -9.41
N LEU A 18 -15.20 3.93 -8.51
CA LEU A 18 -16.20 3.54 -7.54
C LEU A 18 -16.13 4.29 -6.20
N ALA A 19 -15.24 5.27 -6.07
CA ALA A 19 -15.05 6.01 -4.81
C ALA A 19 -16.32 6.68 -4.28
N ASN A 20 -17.24 7.07 -5.18
CA ASN A 20 -18.49 7.75 -4.84
C ASN A 20 -19.69 6.81 -4.72
N GLU A 21 -19.53 5.52 -4.96
CA GLU A 21 -20.63 4.57 -4.82
C GLU A 21 -21.03 4.42 -3.34
N ARG A 22 -22.34 4.42 -3.09
CA ARG A 22 -22.89 4.28 -1.73
C ARG A 22 -22.80 2.86 -1.18
N LYS A 23 -22.83 1.86 -2.08
CA LYS A 23 -22.64 0.46 -1.73
C LYS A 23 -21.23 0.04 -2.20
N PHE A 24 -20.38 -0.23 -1.25
CA PHE A 24 -19.07 -0.77 -1.53
C PHE A 24 -19.19 -2.28 -1.71
N GLU A 25 -19.10 -2.74 -2.96
CA GLU A 25 -18.99 -4.16 -3.29
C GLU A 25 -17.52 -4.47 -3.55
N CYS A 26 -16.86 -5.15 -2.63
CA CYS A 26 -15.46 -5.59 -2.76
C CYS A 26 -15.22 -6.62 -3.87
N SER A 27 -16.27 -7.01 -4.60
CA SER A 27 -16.23 -8.09 -5.59
C SER A 27 -15.83 -7.65 -6.99
N ARG A 28 -15.67 -6.34 -7.24
CA ARG A 28 -15.33 -5.82 -8.57
C ARG A 28 -13.94 -5.22 -8.59
N ALA A 29 -13.13 -5.63 -9.57
CA ALA A 29 -11.88 -4.95 -9.89
C ALA A 29 -12.17 -3.59 -10.51
N GLU A 30 -11.47 -2.55 -10.05
CA GLU A 30 -11.49 -1.22 -10.66
C GLU A 30 -10.24 -1.01 -11.51
N ILE A 31 -10.41 -0.41 -12.67
CA ILE A 31 -9.30 -0.02 -13.54
C ILE A 31 -9.37 1.48 -13.76
N LEU A 32 -8.29 2.15 -13.44
CA LEU A 32 -8.11 3.58 -13.73
C LEU A 32 -6.98 3.77 -14.74
N GLY A 33 -7.33 4.05 -15.99
CA GLY A 33 -6.37 4.40 -17.03
C GLY A 33 -6.01 5.90 -16.95
N ILE A 34 -4.72 6.22 -16.91
CA ILE A 34 -4.23 7.59 -16.86
C ILE A 34 -3.48 7.90 -18.16
N TYR A 35 -4.05 8.78 -18.97
CA TYR A 35 -3.52 9.19 -20.26
C TYR A 35 -3.09 10.64 -20.25
N GLY A 36 -2.13 11.01 -21.07
CA GLY A 36 -1.66 12.39 -21.21
C GLY A 36 -0.29 12.47 -21.88
N GLN A 37 0.11 13.67 -22.24
CA GLN A 37 1.42 13.94 -22.84
C GLN A 37 2.57 13.54 -21.92
N ASN A 38 3.74 13.32 -22.49
CA ASN A 38 4.95 13.12 -21.69
C ASN A 38 5.22 14.38 -20.84
N GLY A 39 5.61 14.17 -19.59
CA GLY A 39 5.80 15.28 -18.66
C GLY A 39 4.52 15.80 -17.99
N SER A 40 3.32 15.23 -18.25
CA SER A 40 2.05 15.66 -17.64
C SER A 40 1.84 15.25 -16.18
N GLY A 41 2.83 14.61 -15.55
CA GLY A 41 2.74 14.19 -14.13
C GLY A 41 2.17 12.79 -13.89
N LYS A 42 1.97 11.96 -14.93
CA LYS A 42 1.44 10.59 -14.75
C LYS A 42 2.26 9.75 -13.77
N THR A 43 3.58 9.81 -13.87
CA THR A 43 4.49 9.08 -12.96
C THR A 43 4.51 9.66 -11.54
N ALA A 44 4.17 10.93 -11.35
CA ALA A 44 4.09 11.52 -10.02
C ALA A 44 3.06 10.80 -9.12
N ILE A 45 2.03 10.23 -9.72
CA ILE A 45 1.00 9.47 -9.00
C ILE A 45 1.59 8.17 -8.45
N VAL A 46 2.34 7.45 -9.28
CA VAL A 46 2.99 6.18 -8.89
C VAL A 46 4.02 6.44 -7.79
N ASP A 47 4.83 7.49 -7.94
CA ASP A 47 5.82 7.86 -6.93
C ASP A 47 5.15 8.31 -5.62
N ALA A 48 4.05 9.05 -5.69
CA ALA A 48 3.30 9.44 -4.49
C ALA A 48 2.68 8.24 -3.76
N LEU A 49 2.18 7.23 -4.49
CA LEU A 49 1.69 5.98 -3.90
C LEU A 49 2.84 5.19 -3.26
N TYR A 50 4.02 5.19 -3.87
CA TYR A 50 5.21 4.56 -3.30
C TYR A 50 5.59 5.23 -1.96
N PHE A 51 5.70 6.56 -1.93
CA PHE A 51 5.99 7.27 -0.68
C PHE A 51 4.90 7.09 0.38
N LEU A 52 3.63 7.08 -0.04
CA LEU A 52 2.51 6.80 0.86
C LEU A 52 2.63 5.40 1.48
N GLN A 53 3.04 4.41 0.68
CA GLN A 53 3.29 3.05 1.15
C GLN A 53 4.38 3.02 2.22
N ASP A 54 5.57 3.58 1.93
CA ASP A 54 6.71 3.62 2.87
C ASP A 54 6.31 4.28 4.20
N ILE A 55 5.57 5.39 4.14
CA ILE A 55 5.16 6.11 5.34
C ILE A 55 4.14 5.33 6.16
N ILE A 56 3.13 4.74 5.53
CA ILE A 56 2.10 3.96 6.24
C ILE A 56 2.68 2.64 6.77
N THR A 57 3.73 2.09 6.15
CA THR A 57 4.44 0.93 6.70
C THR A 57 5.40 1.30 7.83
N GLY A 58 5.63 2.59 8.06
CA GLY A 58 6.49 3.11 9.15
C GLY A 58 7.97 3.05 8.83
N GLU A 59 8.32 2.96 7.56
CA GLU A 59 9.70 3.01 7.09
C GLU A 59 10.30 4.42 7.26
N GLU A 60 11.61 4.49 7.30
CA GLU A 60 12.34 5.76 7.28
C GLU A 60 12.11 6.49 5.95
N LEU A 61 11.87 7.78 6.00
CA LEU A 61 11.60 8.58 4.80
C LEU A 61 12.82 8.59 3.87
N ASP A 62 12.63 8.10 2.65
CA ASP A 62 13.67 8.14 1.62
C ASP A 62 14.06 9.58 1.30
N GLN A 63 15.30 9.96 1.59
CA GLN A 63 15.80 11.32 1.38
C GLN A 63 15.77 11.74 -0.11
N ARG A 64 15.72 10.78 -1.04
CA ARG A 64 15.52 11.07 -2.47
C ARG A 64 14.18 11.72 -2.78
N ILE A 65 13.26 11.75 -1.84
CA ILE A 65 11.98 12.48 -1.97
C ILE A 65 12.20 13.97 -2.25
N ILE A 66 13.37 14.51 -1.88
CA ILE A 66 13.76 15.91 -2.17
C ILE A 66 13.72 16.22 -3.67
N ASP A 67 14.10 15.25 -4.50
CA ASP A 67 14.12 15.37 -5.97
C ASP A 67 12.69 15.34 -6.57
N TYR A 68 11.72 14.94 -5.76
CA TYR A 68 10.31 14.86 -6.15
C TYR A 68 9.50 16.06 -5.67
N ILE A 69 10.04 16.90 -4.78
CA ILE A 69 9.40 18.13 -4.40
C ILE A 69 9.69 19.19 -5.49
N ASP A 70 8.63 19.82 -5.97
CA ASP A 70 8.73 20.89 -6.97
C ASP A 70 9.85 21.90 -6.63
N THR A 71 10.62 22.31 -7.62
CA THR A 71 11.81 23.14 -7.43
C THR A 71 11.49 24.49 -6.81
N ASP A 72 10.33 25.07 -7.14
CA ASP A 72 9.88 26.39 -6.67
C ASP A 72 9.14 26.29 -5.32
N SER A 73 9.07 25.09 -4.73
CA SER A 73 8.33 24.84 -3.50
C SER A 73 9.25 24.34 -2.39
N THR A 74 8.95 24.77 -1.16
CA THR A 74 9.64 24.29 0.05
C THR A 74 8.99 23.05 0.63
N ASN A 75 7.76 22.72 0.22
CA ASN A 75 7.00 21.59 0.71
C ASN A 75 6.24 20.87 -0.41
N ALA A 76 5.90 19.63 -0.14
CA ALA A 76 4.96 18.83 -0.94
C ALA A 76 3.93 18.15 -0.03
N GLU A 77 2.77 17.86 -0.59
CA GLU A 77 1.67 17.28 0.19
C GLU A 77 1.07 16.07 -0.55
N ILE A 78 0.74 15.04 0.24
CA ILE A 78 -0.07 13.90 -0.19
C ILE A 78 -1.27 13.83 0.73
N ASN A 79 -2.48 13.84 0.16
CA ASN A 79 -3.70 13.59 0.90
C ASN A 79 -4.42 12.39 0.27
N ALA A 80 -4.60 11.33 1.03
CA ALA A 80 -5.26 10.10 0.63
C ALA A 80 -6.55 9.90 1.43
N GLU A 81 -7.62 9.55 0.73
CA GLU A 81 -8.90 9.22 1.34
C GLU A 81 -9.20 7.74 1.16
N PHE A 82 -9.65 7.09 2.22
CA PHE A 82 -9.91 5.66 2.30
C PHE A 82 -11.30 5.39 2.83
N LYS A 83 -11.89 4.30 2.37
CA LYS A 83 -13.09 3.71 2.95
C LYS A 83 -12.70 2.36 3.55
N ILE A 84 -12.85 2.22 4.86
CA ILE A 84 -12.51 1.02 5.61
C ILE A 84 -13.81 0.43 6.15
N PHE A 85 -14.07 -0.83 5.85
CA PHE A 85 -15.22 -1.54 6.35
C PHE A 85 -14.79 -2.58 7.39
N GLY A 86 -15.30 -2.47 8.62
CA GLY A 86 -15.01 -3.39 9.70
C GLY A 86 -16.08 -3.37 10.77
N ASP A 87 -16.40 -4.51 11.38
CA ASP A 87 -17.42 -4.68 12.42
C ASP A 87 -18.80 -4.09 12.03
N ASN A 88 -19.21 -4.21 10.77
CA ASN A 88 -20.42 -3.59 10.19
C ASN A 88 -20.45 -2.05 10.28
N VAL A 89 -19.30 -1.42 10.36
CA VAL A 89 -19.13 0.04 10.40
C VAL A 89 -18.26 0.45 9.20
N LEU A 90 -18.65 1.53 8.53
CA LEU A 90 -17.84 2.18 7.49
C LEU A 90 -17.09 3.35 8.11
N TYR A 91 -15.76 3.32 8.02
CA TYR A 91 -14.87 4.42 8.39
C TYR A 91 -14.44 5.15 7.12
N GLU A 92 -14.75 6.45 7.03
CA GLU A 92 -14.27 7.33 5.96
C GLU A 92 -13.06 8.09 6.49
N VAL A 93 -11.87 7.67 6.11
CA VAL A 93 -10.60 8.13 6.67
C VAL A 93 -9.89 9.03 5.67
N GLY A 94 -9.40 10.18 6.15
CA GLY A 94 -8.48 11.03 5.41
C GLY A 94 -7.12 11.05 6.10
N TYR A 95 -6.06 10.77 5.35
CA TYR A 95 -4.69 10.86 5.81
C TYR A 95 -3.91 11.85 4.95
N HIS A 96 -3.43 12.92 5.57
CA HIS A 96 -2.72 14.02 4.92
C HIS A 96 -1.31 14.15 5.50
N ILE A 97 -0.32 14.21 4.62
CA ILE A 97 1.09 14.30 4.95
C ILE A 97 1.67 15.53 4.28
N ILE A 98 2.50 16.26 5.02
CA ILE A 98 3.29 17.37 4.51
C ILE A 98 4.78 17.05 4.70
N PHE A 99 5.49 17.10 3.59
CA PHE A 99 6.96 17.00 3.55
C PHE A 99 7.55 18.39 3.40
N SER A 100 8.62 18.70 4.11
CA SER A 100 9.30 19.98 3.99
C SER A 100 10.78 19.78 3.74
N LYS A 101 11.32 20.56 2.80
CA LYS A 101 12.75 20.68 2.56
C LYS A 101 13.41 21.37 3.76
N ILE A 102 14.53 20.83 4.19
CA ILE A 102 15.46 21.42 5.16
C ILE A 102 16.85 21.45 4.53
N ASP A 103 17.80 22.12 5.17
CA ASP A 103 19.16 22.29 4.62
C ASP A 103 19.82 20.95 4.27
N ASP A 104 19.62 19.92 5.09
CA ASP A 104 20.24 18.59 4.95
C ASP A 104 19.26 17.50 4.45
N GLY A 105 18.15 17.85 3.80
CA GLY A 105 17.25 16.84 3.26
C GLY A 105 15.75 17.18 3.33
N VAL A 106 14.95 16.18 3.64
CA VAL A 106 13.48 16.29 3.74
C VAL A 106 13.00 15.67 5.05
N ILE A 107 12.02 16.29 5.66
CA ILE A 107 11.36 15.80 6.87
C ILE A 107 9.85 15.65 6.67
N ILE A 108 9.24 14.76 7.46
CA ILE A 108 7.79 14.77 7.67
C ILE A 108 7.50 15.91 8.65
N GLU A 109 6.90 16.98 8.13
CA GLU A 109 6.56 18.16 8.94
C GLU A 109 5.25 17.96 9.68
N ARG A 110 4.24 17.40 9.01
CA ARG A 110 2.90 17.21 9.56
C ARG A 110 2.27 15.93 9.07
N GLU A 111 1.55 15.26 9.96
CA GLU A 111 0.65 14.16 9.65
C GLU A 111 -0.72 14.46 10.26
N TYR A 112 -1.76 14.34 9.44
CA TYR A 112 -3.12 14.64 9.83
C TYR A 112 -4.04 13.49 9.48
N LEU A 113 -4.59 12.84 10.50
CA LEU A 113 -5.54 11.74 10.37
C LEU A 113 -6.92 12.19 10.85
N ASN A 114 -7.92 12.09 9.97
CA ASN A 114 -9.31 12.37 10.32
C ASN A 114 -10.19 11.18 9.93
N CYS A 115 -11.36 11.09 10.57
CA CYS A 115 -12.28 9.99 10.33
C CYS A 115 -13.73 10.41 10.57
N ALA A 116 -14.63 9.99 9.66
CA ALA A 116 -16.06 9.92 9.90
C ALA A 116 -16.46 8.46 10.03
N ILE A 117 -17.37 8.18 10.97
CA ILE A 117 -17.86 6.82 11.24
C ILE A 117 -19.31 6.76 10.79
N ASN A 118 -19.64 5.80 9.95
CA ASN A 118 -21.00 5.54 9.49
C ASN A 118 -21.43 4.15 9.96
N LYS A 119 -22.37 4.12 10.87
CA LYS A 119 -22.95 2.90 11.41
C LYS A 119 -24.46 2.93 11.17
N ASP A 120 -24.99 1.87 10.58
CA ASP A 120 -26.43 1.70 10.31
C ASP A 120 -27.08 2.93 9.61
N GLY A 121 -26.31 3.57 8.69
CA GLY A 121 -26.76 4.77 7.98
C GLY A 121 -26.58 6.09 8.74
N ASN A 122 -26.19 6.04 10.01
CA ASN A 122 -25.88 7.21 10.84
C ASN A 122 -24.41 7.59 10.68
N ARG A 123 -24.14 8.64 9.90
CA ARG A 123 -22.79 9.15 9.66
C ARG A 123 -22.45 10.30 10.60
N THR A 124 -21.34 10.18 11.31
CA THR A 124 -20.79 11.29 12.12
C THR A 124 -20.15 12.35 11.22
N ASN A 125 -19.93 13.54 11.77
CA ASN A 125 -19.02 14.50 11.14
C ASN A 125 -17.60 13.93 11.08
N LYS A 126 -16.82 14.36 10.10
CA LYS A 126 -15.41 14.00 9.96
C LYS A 126 -14.64 14.68 11.10
N ASN A 127 -14.14 13.90 12.04
CA ASN A 127 -13.44 14.38 13.22
C ASN A 127 -11.94 14.13 13.09
N VAL A 128 -11.14 15.04 13.64
CA VAL A 128 -9.70 14.88 13.75
C VAL A 128 -9.40 13.77 14.76
N PHE A 129 -8.70 12.74 14.32
CA PHE A 129 -8.15 11.71 15.20
C PHE A 129 -6.79 12.15 15.72
N MET A 130 -5.89 12.52 14.81
CA MET A 130 -4.53 12.95 15.14
C MET A 130 -4.07 14.05 14.18
N ASP A 131 -3.52 15.12 14.72
CA ASP A 131 -2.83 16.18 14.02
C ASP A 131 -1.44 16.35 14.66
N TYR A 132 -0.48 15.61 14.15
CA TYR A 132 0.91 15.72 14.53
C TYR A 132 1.58 16.83 13.73
N GLN A 133 2.31 17.71 14.41
CA GLN A 133 3.13 18.75 13.80
C GLN A 133 4.51 18.76 14.45
N ARG A 134 5.55 18.58 13.66
CA ARG A 134 6.94 18.47 14.15
C ARG A 134 7.39 19.70 14.92
N THR A 135 6.93 20.88 14.52
CA THR A 135 7.26 22.16 15.17
C THR A 135 6.59 22.37 16.52
N GLN A 136 5.54 21.63 16.82
CA GLN A 136 4.79 21.74 18.09
C GLN A 136 5.37 20.77 19.13
N THR A 137 6.42 21.19 19.84
CA THR A 137 7.13 20.32 20.79
C THR A 137 6.48 20.19 22.16
N ASP A 138 5.54 21.06 22.50
CA ASP A 138 4.82 21.12 23.78
C ASP A 138 3.68 20.09 23.89
N VAL A 139 3.20 19.58 22.76
CA VAL A 139 2.11 18.61 22.68
C VAL A 139 2.51 17.40 21.84
N VAL A 140 1.95 16.26 22.16
CA VAL A 140 2.23 15.02 21.41
C VAL A 140 1.56 15.07 20.03
N PHE A 141 0.27 15.39 19.99
CA PHE A 141 -0.54 15.70 18.82
C PHE A 141 -1.82 16.43 19.25
N LYS A 142 -2.57 16.96 18.30
CA LYS A 142 -3.87 17.59 18.55
C LYS A 142 -5.02 16.71 18.03
N PRO A 143 -6.26 16.85 18.51
CA PRO A 143 -6.64 17.74 19.63
C PRO A 143 -6.23 17.15 20.99
N LEU A 144 -5.87 17.99 21.95
CA LEU A 144 -5.43 17.60 23.30
C LEU A 144 -6.44 16.69 23.99
N LYS A 145 -7.74 16.94 23.80
CA LYS A 145 -8.80 16.09 24.31
C LYS A 145 -8.64 14.63 23.92
N ARG A 146 -8.18 14.34 22.68
CA ARG A 146 -7.93 12.99 22.22
C ARG A 146 -6.74 12.35 22.94
N VAL A 147 -5.69 13.13 23.18
CA VAL A 147 -4.55 12.65 23.99
C VAL A 147 -5.00 12.30 25.39
N GLU A 148 -5.82 13.16 26.02
CA GLU A 148 -6.36 12.93 27.37
C GLU A 148 -7.26 11.69 27.40
N GLU A 149 -8.13 11.49 26.41
CA GLU A 149 -8.96 10.29 26.25
C GLU A 149 -8.11 9.02 26.16
N LEU A 150 -7.05 9.04 25.36
CA LEU A 150 -6.15 7.90 25.16
C LEU A 150 -5.29 7.59 26.38
N VAL A 151 -4.78 8.63 27.06
CA VAL A 151 -3.98 8.50 28.28
C VAL A 151 -4.85 7.98 29.43
N GLY A 152 -6.10 8.45 29.53
CA GLY A 152 -7.00 8.05 30.60
C GLY A 152 -6.36 8.25 31.99
N LYS A 153 -6.29 7.15 32.76
CA LYS A 153 -5.66 7.12 34.09
C LYS A 153 -4.19 6.64 34.07
N ASP A 154 -3.73 6.13 32.92
CA ASP A 154 -2.39 5.53 32.79
C ASP A 154 -1.37 6.57 32.29
N LYS A 155 -0.62 7.13 33.22
CA LYS A 155 0.44 8.10 32.91
C LYS A 155 1.57 7.51 32.04
N ASN A 156 1.75 6.19 32.03
CA ASN A 156 2.78 5.55 31.21
C ASN A 156 2.46 5.70 29.73
N VAL A 157 1.20 5.62 29.33
CA VAL A 157 0.76 5.83 27.93
C VAL A 157 1.19 7.21 27.42
N LYS A 158 1.10 8.25 28.25
CA LYS A 158 1.58 9.58 27.86
C LYS A 158 3.07 9.60 27.60
N MET A 159 3.85 8.94 28.45
CA MET A 159 5.31 8.85 28.28
C MET A 159 5.64 8.05 27.03
N ASP A 160 4.98 6.92 26.81
CA ASP A 160 5.16 6.09 25.61
C ASP A 160 4.90 6.90 24.33
N LEU A 161 3.81 7.68 24.27
CA LEU A 161 3.50 8.57 23.15
C LEU A 161 4.58 9.64 22.91
N ILE A 162 5.15 10.21 23.99
CA ILE A 162 6.24 11.20 23.87
C ILE A 162 7.50 10.54 23.35
N VAL A 163 7.84 9.34 23.83
CA VAL A 163 9.00 8.58 23.41
C VAL A 163 8.88 8.18 21.96
N ALA A 164 7.73 7.61 21.56
CA ALA A 164 7.43 7.23 20.18
C ALA A 164 7.56 8.44 19.22
N ARG A 165 7.08 9.62 19.64
CA ARG A 165 7.26 10.85 18.87
C ARG A 165 8.74 11.20 18.67
N LYS A 166 9.55 11.18 19.73
CA LYS A 166 10.98 11.49 19.62
C LYS A 166 11.73 10.50 18.74
N ILE A 167 11.36 9.21 18.82
CA ILE A 167 11.96 8.18 17.97
C ILE A 167 11.59 8.45 16.50
N ALA A 168 10.31 8.69 16.20
CA ALA A 168 9.85 9.00 14.84
C ALA A 168 10.54 10.25 14.27
N GLU A 169 10.69 11.31 15.07
CA GLU A 169 11.41 12.53 14.66
C GLU A 169 12.90 12.27 14.39
N LYS A 170 13.54 11.43 15.19
CA LYS A 170 14.97 11.08 15.03
C LYS A 170 15.20 10.18 13.81
N SER A 171 14.36 9.20 13.60
CA SER A 171 14.43 8.25 12.48
C SER A 171 13.78 8.78 11.22
N ASN A 172 13.22 10.00 11.27
CA ASN A 172 12.47 10.62 10.17
C ASN A 172 11.45 9.67 9.53
N CYS A 173 10.69 8.97 10.37
CA CYS A 173 9.58 8.13 9.95
C CYS A 173 8.23 8.69 10.41
N SER A 174 7.13 8.07 9.98
CA SER A 174 5.80 8.45 10.43
C SER A 174 5.67 8.36 11.95
N TYR A 175 5.14 9.40 12.58
CA TYR A 175 4.74 9.33 13.98
C TYR A 175 3.50 8.44 14.16
N ILE A 176 2.53 8.50 13.24
CA ILE A 176 1.28 7.73 13.35
C ILE A 176 1.53 6.23 13.11
N PHE A 177 2.33 5.90 12.09
CA PHE A 177 2.54 4.53 11.63
C PHE A 177 3.90 3.96 12.03
N GLY A 178 4.78 4.72 12.69
CA GLY A 178 6.03 4.22 13.23
C GLY A 178 5.82 3.05 14.20
N LYS A 179 6.76 2.14 14.29
CA LYS A 179 6.66 0.90 15.08
C LYS A 179 6.21 1.17 16.52
N ASP A 180 6.86 2.10 17.21
CA ASP A 180 6.58 2.40 18.62
C ASP A 180 5.14 2.94 18.82
N SER A 181 4.68 3.81 17.91
CA SER A 181 3.32 4.34 17.94
C SER A 181 2.28 3.25 17.68
N ARG A 182 2.53 2.36 16.70
CA ARG A 182 1.63 1.25 16.40
C ARG A 182 1.47 0.30 17.58
N GLU A 183 2.55 0.00 18.30
CA GLU A 183 2.48 -0.82 19.52
C GLU A 183 1.56 -0.21 20.58
N ILE A 184 1.51 1.13 20.66
CA ILE A 184 0.59 1.82 21.55
C ILE A 184 -0.85 1.75 21.03
N PHE A 185 -1.07 2.09 19.74
CA PHE A 185 -2.41 2.16 19.15
C PHE A 185 -3.06 0.79 18.94
N PHE A 186 -2.28 -0.29 18.86
CA PHE A 186 -2.80 -1.65 18.72
C PHE A 186 -3.21 -2.28 20.06
N LYS A 187 -3.06 -1.58 21.17
CA LYS A 187 -3.57 -2.05 22.46
C LYS A 187 -5.09 -2.26 22.36
N LYS A 188 -5.56 -3.41 22.84
CA LYS A 188 -6.99 -3.80 22.77
C LYS A 188 -7.85 -3.14 23.88
N ASN A 189 -7.66 -1.86 24.14
CA ASN A 189 -8.44 -1.11 25.11
C ASN A 189 -9.63 -0.43 24.40
N SER A 190 -10.70 -0.18 25.12
CA SER A 190 -11.91 0.46 24.58
C SER A 190 -11.63 1.85 24.00
N GLU A 191 -10.73 2.59 24.63
CA GLU A 191 -10.33 3.94 24.25
C GLU A 191 -9.59 3.97 22.91
N PHE A 192 -8.83 2.92 22.62
CA PHE A 192 -8.03 2.79 21.39
C PHE A 192 -8.78 2.12 20.24
N LYS A 193 -9.98 1.58 20.47
CA LYS A 193 -10.66 0.71 19.48
C LYS A 193 -10.72 1.31 18.07
N ASN A 194 -11.21 2.53 17.93
CA ASN A 194 -11.35 3.17 16.63
C ASN A 194 -10.01 3.52 16.00
N TYR A 195 -9.02 3.92 16.82
CA TYR A 195 -7.64 4.15 16.35
C TYR A 195 -7.01 2.84 15.86
N SER A 196 -7.12 1.78 16.67
CA SER A 196 -6.60 0.46 16.32
C SER A 196 -7.18 -0.04 15.00
N ILE A 197 -8.50 0.06 14.80
CA ILE A 197 -9.15 -0.37 13.56
C ILE A 197 -8.60 0.41 12.36
N VAL A 198 -8.57 1.74 12.45
CA VAL A 198 -8.17 2.60 11.33
C VAL A 198 -6.69 2.45 11.01
N ILE A 199 -5.81 2.53 12.03
CA ILE A 199 -4.36 2.46 11.83
C ILE A 199 -3.95 1.07 11.36
N HIS A 200 -4.56 0.01 11.92
CA HIS A 200 -4.27 -1.36 11.51
C HIS A 200 -4.71 -1.62 10.06
N ALA A 201 -5.91 -1.19 9.69
CA ALA A 201 -6.41 -1.38 8.33
C ALA A 201 -5.57 -0.64 7.29
N LEU A 202 -5.14 0.60 7.56
CA LEU A 202 -4.26 1.35 6.67
C LEU A 202 -2.87 0.72 6.58
N PHE A 203 -2.31 0.29 7.72
CA PHE A 203 -1.03 -0.40 7.75
C PHE A 203 -1.09 -1.73 6.97
N ASP A 204 -2.12 -2.54 7.19
CA ASP A 204 -2.32 -3.80 6.48
C ASP A 204 -2.50 -3.57 4.98
N PHE A 205 -3.29 -2.58 4.59
CA PHE A 205 -3.43 -2.18 3.18
C PHE A 205 -2.07 -1.84 2.55
N ALA A 206 -1.29 -0.94 3.18
CA ALA A 206 0.00 -0.53 2.63
C ALA A 206 1.01 -1.68 2.59
N LEU A 207 0.99 -2.56 3.59
CA LEU A 207 1.92 -3.67 3.73
C LEU A 207 1.58 -4.86 2.84
N LYS A 208 0.29 -5.14 2.63
CA LYS A 208 -0.18 -6.41 2.04
C LYS A 208 -0.90 -6.24 0.70
N ASP A 209 -1.61 -5.13 0.53
CA ASP A 209 -2.58 -4.97 -0.56
C ASP A 209 -2.14 -3.90 -1.58
N LEU A 210 -1.31 -2.93 -1.17
CA LEU A 210 -0.76 -1.92 -2.08
C LEU A 210 0.54 -2.44 -2.70
N PHE A 211 0.53 -2.61 -4.03
CA PHE A 211 1.72 -2.97 -4.79
C PHE A 211 2.02 -1.89 -5.82
N VAL A 212 3.19 -1.25 -5.71
CA VAL A 212 3.58 -0.13 -6.57
C VAL A 212 4.73 -0.52 -7.47
N ILE A 213 4.48 -0.56 -8.79
CA ILE A 213 5.51 -0.80 -9.81
C ILE A 213 6.00 0.55 -10.33
N ARG A 214 7.20 0.93 -9.95
CA ARG A 214 7.83 2.17 -10.40
C ARG A 214 8.45 2.01 -11.79
N SER A 215 8.66 3.14 -12.48
CA SER A 215 9.32 3.17 -13.80
C SER A 215 10.73 2.55 -13.81
N SER A 216 11.43 2.57 -12.67
CA SER A 216 12.72 1.88 -12.51
C SER A 216 12.61 0.33 -12.62
N HIS A 217 11.43 -0.22 -12.33
CA HIS A 217 11.15 -1.66 -12.45
C HIS A 217 10.53 -2.04 -13.79
N SER A 218 10.01 -1.07 -14.55
CA SER A 218 9.31 -1.31 -15.83
C SER A 218 10.22 -1.94 -16.88
N GLY A 219 11.53 -1.61 -16.87
CA GLY A 219 12.51 -2.20 -17.78
C GLY A 219 12.68 -3.71 -17.62
N LEU A 220 12.59 -4.23 -16.37
CA LEU A 220 12.66 -5.67 -16.10
C LEU A 220 11.40 -6.40 -16.58
N ILE A 221 10.24 -5.78 -16.43
CA ILE A 221 8.96 -6.32 -16.89
C ILE A 221 8.89 -6.26 -18.42
N SER A 222 9.27 -5.13 -19.03
CA SER A 222 9.29 -4.96 -20.50
C SER A 222 10.29 -5.87 -21.17
N ALA A 223 11.36 -6.25 -20.49
CA ALA A 223 12.32 -7.22 -21.01
C ALA A 223 11.84 -8.68 -20.88
N ASN A 224 10.67 -8.92 -20.29
CA ASN A 224 10.06 -10.24 -20.08
C ASN A 224 10.95 -11.23 -19.30
N PHE A 225 11.91 -10.73 -18.51
CA PHE A 225 12.80 -11.61 -17.78
C PHE A 225 12.19 -12.14 -16.48
N LEU A 226 11.47 -11.28 -15.74
CA LEU A 226 10.94 -11.61 -14.42
C LEU A 226 9.57 -10.99 -14.25
N LEU A 227 8.61 -11.78 -13.76
CA LEU A 227 7.35 -11.28 -13.25
C LEU A 227 7.47 -11.18 -11.73
N PRO A 228 7.57 -9.97 -11.16
CA PRO A 228 7.54 -9.80 -9.72
C PRO A 228 6.12 -10.06 -9.21
N MET A 229 6.01 -10.91 -8.22
CA MET A 229 4.72 -11.28 -7.62
C MET A 229 4.75 -11.00 -6.12
N ALA A 230 3.82 -10.16 -5.66
CA ALA A 230 3.50 -10.03 -4.26
C ALA A 230 2.33 -10.96 -3.93
N PHE A 231 2.37 -11.62 -2.80
CA PHE A 231 1.31 -12.53 -2.41
C PHE A 231 0.88 -12.33 -0.96
N ARG A 232 -0.40 -12.57 -0.72
CA ARG A 232 -0.99 -12.64 0.62
C ARG A 232 -1.81 -13.94 0.72
N ILE A 233 -1.40 -14.82 1.61
CA ILE A 233 -2.15 -16.05 1.91
C ILE A 233 -2.75 -15.90 3.30
N GLU A 234 -4.08 -15.85 3.40
CA GLU A 234 -4.80 -15.92 4.66
C GLU A 234 -5.18 -17.38 4.95
N LYS A 235 -4.50 -17.98 5.92
CA LYS A 235 -4.99 -19.19 6.58
C LYS A 235 -5.52 -18.78 7.97
N GLU A 236 -6.60 -19.41 8.43
CA GLU A 236 -7.47 -19.05 9.57
C GLU A 236 -6.81 -18.47 10.85
N LYS A 237 -5.50 -18.54 11.02
CA LYS A 237 -4.75 -17.96 12.16
C LYS A 237 -3.36 -17.40 11.84
N THR A 238 -2.85 -17.59 10.62
CA THR A 238 -1.51 -17.14 10.23
C THR A 238 -1.50 -16.69 8.76
N GLY A 239 -1.49 -15.39 8.53
CA GLY A 239 -1.26 -14.85 7.19
C GLY A 239 0.22 -14.96 6.81
N MET A 240 0.53 -15.44 5.61
CA MET A 240 1.85 -15.37 5.00
C MET A 240 1.87 -14.27 3.95
N LYS A 241 2.85 -13.39 4.02
CA LYS A 241 3.14 -12.37 3.02
C LYS A 241 4.56 -12.57 2.51
N GLY A 242 4.79 -12.30 1.26
CA GLY A 242 6.12 -12.27 0.67
C GLY A 242 6.10 -11.80 -0.76
N ASP A 243 7.29 -11.62 -1.29
CA ASP A 243 7.52 -11.29 -2.68
C ASP A 243 8.40 -12.40 -3.27
N PHE A 244 8.07 -12.83 -4.48
CA PHE A 244 8.99 -13.63 -5.25
C PHE A 244 8.87 -13.28 -6.74
N ALA A 245 9.92 -13.54 -7.49
CA ALA A 245 9.96 -13.28 -8.91
C ALA A 245 9.92 -14.60 -9.67
N VAL A 246 9.03 -14.70 -10.65
CA VAL A 246 8.94 -15.85 -11.55
C VAL A 246 9.63 -15.50 -12.86
N PRO A 247 10.67 -16.24 -13.28
CA PRO A 247 11.26 -16.09 -14.60
C PRO A 247 10.22 -16.39 -15.68
N LEU A 248 10.10 -15.51 -16.67
CA LEU A 248 9.17 -15.67 -17.79
C LEU A 248 9.81 -16.31 -19.02
N MET A 249 11.14 -16.26 -19.14
CA MET A 249 11.86 -16.72 -20.32
C MET A 249 11.96 -18.24 -20.40
N GLU A 250 11.94 -18.93 -19.29
CA GLU A 250 12.11 -20.38 -19.18
C GLU A 250 11.34 -20.98 -18.02
N PRO A 251 11.02 -22.29 -18.04
CA PRO A 251 10.44 -22.97 -16.91
C PRO A 251 11.33 -22.87 -15.65
N VAL A 252 10.73 -22.65 -14.49
CA VAL A 252 11.42 -22.51 -13.20
C VAL A 252 11.21 -23.76 -12.35
N ILE A 253 12.22 -24.12 -11.54
CA ILE A 253 12.10 -25.18 -10.54
C ILE A 253 11.79 -24.54 -9.18
N LEU A 254 10.66 -24.90 -8.60
CA LEU A 254 10.17 -24.36 -7.34
C LEU A 254 10.06 -25.49 -6.29
N ASP A 255 10.35 -25.17 -5.04
CA ASP A 255 9.97 -26.03 -3.93
C ASP A 255 8.45 -26.09 -3.80
N ILE A 256 7.94 -27.10 -3.05
CA ILE A 256 6.50 -27.33 -2.94
C ILE A 256 5.75 -26.12 -2.37
N LYS A 257 6.34 -25.41 -1.40
CA LYS A 257 5.71 -24.25 -0.78
C LYS A 257 5.56 -23.09 -1.78
N LYS A 258 6.61 -22.80 -2.55
CA LYS A 258 6.57 -21.76 -3.59
C LYS A 258 5.64 -22.15 -4.73
N LYS A 259 5.55 -23.43 -5.08
CA LYS A 259 4.57 -23.91 -6.06
C LYS A 259 3.14 -23.69 -5.58
N ASP A 260 2.83 -24.01 -4.32
CA ASP A 260 1.50 -23.79 -3.75
C ASP A 260 1.14 -22.30 -3.71
N ILE A 261 2.10 -21.44 -3.34
CA ILE A 261 1.95 -19.99 -3.39
C ILE A 261 1.69 -19.52 -4.81
N LEU A 262 2.44 -20.02 -5.80
CA LEU A 262 2.25 -19.66 -7.20
C LEU A 262 0.85 -20.03 -7.70
N ASN A 263 0.31 -21.19 -7.33
CA ASN A 263 -1.05 -21.59 -7.65
C ASN A 263 -2.07 -20.57 -7.11
N GLU A 264 -1.97 -20.21 -5.84
CA GLU A 264 -2.87 -19.22 -5.22
C GLU A 264 -2.77 -17.83 -5.88
N ILE A 265 -1.57 -17.40 -6.27
CA ILE A 265 -1.35 -16.14 -7.00
C ILE A 265 -2.01 -16.20 -8.39
N VAL A 266 -1.82 -17.29 -9.11
CA VAL A 266 -2.40 -17.46 -10.46
C VAL A 266 -3.93 -17.43 -10.38
N ASP A 267 -4.54 -18.03 -9.37
CA ASP A 267 -5.98 -17.95 -9.14
C ASP A 267 -6.45 -16.51 -8.90
N GLN A 268 -5.71 -15.73 -8.12
CA GLN A 268 -6.00 -14.32 -7.90
C GLN A 268 -5.85 -13.50 -9.20
N ILE A 269 -4.79 -13.73 -9.95
CA ILE A 269 -4.56 -13.08 -11.26
C ILE A 269 -5.71 -13.40 -12.20
N ASN A 270 -6.15 -14.64 -12.28
CA ASN A 270 -7.25 -15.06 -13.15
C ASN A 270 -8.58 -14.38 -12.78
N THR A 271 -8.83 -14.15 -11.51
CA THR A 271 -10.00 -13.39 -11.04
C THR A 271 -10.00 -11.97 -11.61
N VAL A 272 -8.84 -11.33 -11.66
CA VAL A 272 -8.67 -9.99 -12.24
C VAL A 272 -8.73 -10.05 -13.78
N LEU A 273 -8.01 -11.00 -14.39
CA LEU A 273 -7.97 -11.18 -15.85
C LEU A 273 -9.34 -11.41 -16.45
N TYR A 274 -10.22 -12.16 -15.78
CA TYR A 274 -11.58 -12.36 -16.23
C TYR A 274 -12.34 -11.04 -16.47
N THR A 275 -12.03 -10.03 -15.68
CA THR A 275 -12.65 -8.69 -15.82
C THR A 275 -11.99 -7.84 -16.91
N ILE A 276 -10.65 -7.96 -17.07
CA ILE A 276 -9.87 -7.12 -17.98
C ILE A 276 -9.84 -7.68 -19.40
N ILE A 277 -9.64 -8.99 -19.51
CA ILE A 277 -9.52 -9.71 -20.79
C ILE A 277 -10.41 -10.95 -20.72
N PRO A 278 -11.71 -10.82 -20.98
CA PRO A 278 -12.64 -11.95 -20.95
C PRO A 278 -12.17 -13.09 -21.86
N GLY A 279 -12.21 -14.32 -21.36
CA GLY A 279 -11.79 -15.50 -22.09
C GLY A 279 -10.28 -15.76 -22.08
N MET A 280 -9.50 -15.00 -21.31
CA MET A 280 -8.10 -15.27 -21.03
C MET A 280 -7.89 -15.74 -19.60
N ASN A 281 -7.07 -16.77 -19.40
CA ASN A 281 -6.59 -17.20 -18.09
C ASN A 281 -5.12 -17.63 -18.16
N ILE A 282 -4.47 -17.62 -17.00
CA ILE A 282 -3.12 -18.15 -16.84
C ILE A 282 -3.22 -19.52 -16.20
N GLU A 283 -2.44 -20.48 -16.70
CA GLU A 283 -2.33 -21.83 -16.18
C GLU A 283 -0.89 -22.14 -15.83
N ILE A 284 -0.67 -23.01 -14.85
CA ILE A 284 0.65 -23.52 -14.52
C ILE A 284 0.81 -24.88 -15.19
N LYS A 285 1.74 -24.97 -16.13
CA LYS A 285 2.14 -26.24 -16.73
C LYS A 285 3.22 -26.87 -15.86
N ASP A 286 2.93 -28.07 -15.39
CA ASP A 286 3.82 -28.87 -14.58
C ASP A 286 4.59 -29.87 -15.47
N TYR A 287 5.92 -29.81 -15.40
CA TYR A 287 6.83 -30.73 -16.11
C TYR A 287 7.35 -31.87 -15.22
N GLY A 288 6.87 -31.96 -13.98
CA GLY A 288 7.27 -32.95 -13.01
C GLY A 288 8.42 -32.53 -12.10
N LYS A 289 8.86 -33.46 -11.28
CA LYS A 289 9.93 -33.22 -10.29
C LYS A 289 11.30 -33.18 -10.96
N GLN A 290 12.13 -32.24 -10.53
CA GLN A 290 13.54 -32.10 -10.92
C GLN A 290 14.39 -31.69 -9.72
N ALA A 291 15.68 -32.03 -9.76
CA ALA A 291 16.62 -31.58 -8.73
C ALA A 291 16.88 -30.07 -8.87
N MET A 292 16.85 -29.38 -7.72
CA MET A 292 17.29 -27.98 -7.60
C MET A 292 18.81 -27.92 -7.44
N ASP A 293 19.39 -26.75 -7.62
CA ASP A 293 20.83 -26.51 -7.41
C ASP A 293 21.26 -26.79 -5.94
N SER A 294 20.32 -26.73 -5.01
CA SER A 294 20.53 -27.11 -3.61
C SER A 294 20.66 -28.61 -3.37
N GLY A 295 20.36 -29.44 -4.37
CA GLY A 295 20.28 -30.90 -4.26
C GLY A 295 18.94 -31.42 -3.77
N GLU A 296 18.00 -30.56 -3.43
CA GLU A 296 16.63 -30.92 -3.05
C GLU A 296 15.75 -31.14 -4.28
N GLU A 297 14.65 -31.92 -4.13
CA GLU A 297 13.65 -32.05 -5.20
C GLU A 297 12.73 -30.84 -5.25
N GLY A 298 12.56 -30.30 -6.46
CA GLY A 298 11.60 -29.26 -6.77
C GLY A 298 10.67 -29.66 -7.90
N TRP A 299 9.72 -28.81 -8.23
CA TRP A 299 8.78 -28.95 -9.32
C TRP A 299 9.12 -27.98 -10.45
N LYS A 300 9.35 -28.50 -11.64
CA LYS A 300 9.56 -27.68 -12.82
C LYS A 300 8.23 -27.21 -13.38
N VAL A 301 8.00 -25.91 -13.39
CA VAL A 301 6.75 -25.29 -13.81
C VAL A 301 6.97 -24.14 -14.77
N GLU A 302 5.97 -23.85 -15.60
CA GLU A 302 5.95 -22.72 -16.53
C GLU A 302 4.56 -22.09 -16.57
N LEU A 303 4.52 -20.77 -16.65
CA LEU A 303 3.27 -20.04 -16.82
C LEU A 303 2.82 -20.07 -18.27
N MET A 304 1.58 -20.45 -18.49
CA MET A 304 0.95 -20.57 -19.80
C MET A 304 -0.22 -19.59 -19.88
N SER A 305 -0.38 -18.95 -21.03
CA SER A 305 -1.58 -18.21 -21.40
C SER A 305 -2.53 -19.14 -22.12
N ASN A 306 -3.77 -19.22 -21.64
CA ASN A 306 -4.87 -19.95 -22.27
C ASN A 306 -5.99 -18.97 -22.63
N ARG A 307 -6.46 -19.04 -23.87
CA ARG A 307 -7.60 -18.26 -24.36
C ARG A 307 -8.68 -19.22 -24.86
N GLU A 308 -9.92 -18.98 -24.44
CA GLU A 308 -11.06 -19.79 -24.88
C GLU A 308 -11.07 -20.01 -26.39
N GLY A 309 -11.12 -21.31 -26.79
CA GLY A 309 -11.14 -21.70 -28.18
C GLY A 309 -9.84 -21.51 -28.94
N LYS A 310 -8.74 -21.16 -28.26
CA LYS A 310 -7.40 -20.97 -28.85
C LYS A 310 -6.38 -21.87 -28.17
N ARG A 311 -5.20 -21.91 -28.80
CA ARG A 311 -4.07 -22.69 -28.32
C ARG A 311 -3.50 -22.10 -27.01
N THR A 312 -3.20 -22.96 -26.05
CA THR A 312 -2.39 -22.59 -24.86
C THR A 312 -0.94 -22.39 -25.27
N ILE A 313 -0.35 -21.26 -24.92
CA ILE A 313 1.04 -20.90 -25.26
C ILE A 313 1.79 -20.44 -23.99
N PRO A 314 3.12 -20.59 -23.93
CA PRO A 314 3.91 -19.96 -22.87
C PRO A 314 3.63 -18.45 -22.79
N ILE A 315 3.49 -17.91 -21.57
CA ILE A 315 3.14 -16.51 -21.38
C ILE A 315 4.13 -15.56 -22.04
N ARG A 316 5.43 -15.94 -22.13
CA ARG A 316 6.48 -15.18 -22.81
C ARG A 316 6.22 -14.97 -24.31
N MET A 317 5.31 -15.72 -24.91
CA MET A 317 4.92 -15.59 -26.32
C MET A 317 3.72 -14.65 -26.53
N GLU A 318 3.15 -14.13 -25.45
CA GLU A 318 2.15 -13.10 -25.53
C GLU A 318 2.75 -11.74 -25.90
N SER A 319 1.90 -10.81 -26.31
CA SER A 319 2.33 -9.44 -26.61
C SER A 319 2.68 -8.69 -25.30
N GLU A 320 3.61 -7.74 -25.38
CA GLU A 320 4.03 -6.91 -24.25
C GLU A 320 2.87 -6.23 -23.50
N GLY A 321 1.77 -5.95 -24.19
CA GLY A 321 0.58 -5.36 -23.55
C GLY A 321 -0.28 -6.34 -22.73
N ILE A 322 0.10 -7.64 -22.72
CA ILE A 322 -0.59 -8.70 -21.98
C ILE A 322 0.25 -9.15 -20.77
N ILE A 323 1.55 -9.14 -20.92
CA ILE A 323 2.51 -9.39 -19.84
C ILE A 323 2.65 -8.15 -18.96
#